data_c85f07a88c06ee49d3004357d0ff25c0
#
_entry.id   c85f07a88c06ee49d3004357d0ff25c0
#
_cell.length_a   1.000
_cell.length_b   1.000
_cell.length_c   1.000
_cell.angle_alpha   90.00
_cell.angle_beta   90.00
_cell.angle_gamma   90.00
#
_symmetry.space_group_name_H-M   'P 1'
#
loop_
_entity.id
_entity.type
_entity.pdbx_description
1 polymer ?
#
loop_
_entity_poly.entity_id
_entity_poly.type
_entity_poly.pdbx_seq_one_letter_code
_entity_poly.pdbx_strand_id
1 'polypeptide(L)'
;MIDILRTPDERFANLPGYDFKPNYTDELAGYEGLRCHYLDMGPKDAANTFFCLHGQPTWSYLYRKMIPTLLASGARVVAPDFFGFGRSDKPVDDAVYTYEFHRNMLVELVGDLDLSNITLVCQDWGGLLGLTLPMEMPNRFKRLLVMNTAFGTGDLPLGDGFVAWRQWCRDNPDMAVGKLMGRSC
;
A
#
# COMPACT_ATOMS: atom_id res chain seq x y z
N MET A 1 -14.01 -20.56 2.17
CA MET A 1 -14.16 -19.12 2.44
C MET A 1 -12.96 -18.74 3.31
N ILE A 2 -12.18 -17.73 2.95
CA ILE A 2 -11.06 -17.25 3.77
C ILE A 2 -11.67 -16.56 5.00
N ASP A 3 -11.20 -16.91 6.19
CA ASP A 3 -11.61 -16.23 7.42
C ASP A 3 -10.94 -14.84 7.46
N ILE A 4 -11.71 -13.79 7.71
CA ILE A 4 -11.25 -12.40 7.61
C ILE A 4 -11.69 -11.59 8.83
N LEU A 5 -10.82 -10.66 9.23
CA LEU A 5 -11.16 -9.57 10.13
C LEU A 5 -11.36 -8.29 9.33
N ARG A 6 -12.27 -7.45 9.79
CA ARG A 6 -12.51 -6.12 9.21
C ARG A 6 -12.53 -5.08 10.32
N THR A 7 -11.70 -4.06 10.19
CA THR A 7 -11.71 -2.94 11.13
C THR A 7 -13.03 -2.18 10.99
N PRO A 8 -13.78 -1.97 12.07
CA PRO A 8 -15.03 -1.23 12.02
C PRO A 8 -14.86 0.21 11.51
N ASP A 9 -15.82 0.69 10.71
CA ASP A 9 -15.72 1.99 10.02
C ASP A 9 -15.64 3.18 10.99
N GLU A 10 -16.21 3.07 12.19
CA GLU A 10 -16.11 4.10 13.24
C GLU A 10 -14.67 4.35 13.71
N ARG A 11 -13.76 3.40 13.53
CA ARG A 11 -12.33 3.57 13.85
C ARG A 11 -11.61 4.52 12.90
N PHE A 12 -12.23 4.82 11.77
CA PHE A 12 -11.72 5.74 10.76
C PHE A 12 -12.44 7.09 10.77
N ALA A 13 -13.38 7.29 11.68
CA ALA A 13 -14.09 8.56 11.83
C ALA A 13 -13.18 9.62 12.47
N ASN A 14 -13.29 10.85 11.98
CA ASN A 14 -12.63 12.03 12.56
C ASN A 14 -11.10 11.95 12.64
N LEU A 15 -10.46 11.23 11.71
CA LEU A 15 -9.00 11.18 11.63
C LEU A 15 -8.43 12.53 11.17
N PRO A 16 -7.46 13.13 11.90
CA PRO A 16 -6.91 14.43 11.55
C PRO A 16 -6.33 14.50 10.15
N GLY A 17 -6.88 15.39 9.31
CA GLY A 17 -6.40 15.61 7.94
C GLY A 17 -6.69 14.45 6.96
N TYR A 18 -7.64 13.57 7.27
CA TYR A 18 -8.00 12.42 6.45
C TYR A 18 -9.53 12.35 6.23
N ASP A 19 -10.08 13.40 5.67
CA ASP A 19 -11.49 13.45 5.26
C ASP A 19 -11.63 13.13 3.77
N PHE A 20 -11.20 11.92 3.40
CA PHE A 20 -11.27 11.42 2.02
C PHE A 20 -12.35 10.36 1.91
N LYS A 21 -13.12 10.43 0.81
CA LYS A 21 -14.14 9.42 0.53
C LYS A 21 -13.47 8.09 0.22
N PRO A 22 -13.79 7.01 0.97
CA PRO A 22 -13.26 5.68 0.67
C PRO A 22 -13.90 5.09 -0.59
N ASN A 23 -13.11 4.30 -1.33
CA ASN A 23 -13.61 3.40 -2.37
C ASN A 23 -13.23 1.97 -1.98
N TYR A 24 -14.00 1.02 -2.49
CA TYR A 24 -13.80 -0.40 -2.21
C TYR A 24 -14.04 -1.22 -3.48
N THR A 25 -13.30 -2.31 -3.62
CA THR A 25 -13.57 -3.39 -4.58
C THR A 25 -13.40 -4.73 -3.87
N ASP A 26 -14.21 -5.71 -4.20
CA ASP A 26 -14.13 -7.11 -3.75
C ASP A 26 -14.13 -8.09 -4.93
N GLU A 27 -13.86 -7.54 -6.13
CA GLU A 27 -13.88 -8.24 -7.42
C GLU A 27 -12.49 -8.34 -8.06
N LEU A 28 -11.39 -8.03 -7.32
CA LEU A 28 -10.05 -8.19 -7.86
C LEU A 28 -9.78 -9.65 -8.19
N ALA A 29 -9.28 -9.93 -9.39
CA ALA A 29 -9.02 -11.29 -9.86
C ALA A 29 -8.02 -12.01 -8.93
N GLY A 30 -8.41 -13.19 -8.43
CA GLY A 30 -7.65 -13.97 -7.46
C GLY A 30 -7.81 -13.52 -5.99
N TYR A 31 -8.66 -12.51 -5.73
CA TYR A 31 -8.95 -11.98 -4.40
C TYR A 31 -10.46 -11.86 -4.12
N GLU A 32 -11.24 -12.63 -4.84
CA GLU A 32 -12.71 -12.58 -4.80
C GLU A 32 -13.21 -12.74 -3.36
N GLY A 33 -14.04 -11.77 -2.93
CA GLY A 33 -14.60 -11.71 -1.60
C GLY A 33 -13.70 -11.07 -0.53
N LEU A 34 -12.47 -10.65 -0.89
CA LEU A 34 -11.64 -9.79 -0.05
C LEU A 34 -11.86 -8.33 -0.44
N ARG A 35 -12.36 -7.53 0.49
CA ARG A 35 -12.59 -6.11 0.28
C ARG A 35 -11.27 -5.34 0.32
N CYS A 36 -10.85 -4.81 -0.83
CA CYS A 36 -9.73 -3.89 -0.96
C CYS A 36 -10.23 -2.45 -0.86
N HIS A 37 -9.65 -1.66 0.04
CA HIS A 37 -9.87 -0.22 0.13
C HIS A 37 -8.84 0.53 -0.70
N TYR A 38 -9.27 1.62 -1.32
CA TYR A 38 -8.37 2.59 -1.95
C TYR A 38 -8.99 3.99 -1.95
N LEU A 39 -8.14 4.99 -1.90
CA LEU A 39 -8.52 6.35 -2.26
C LEU A 39 -8.36 6.51 -3.77
N ASP A 40 -9.28 7.22 -4.39
CA ASP A 40 -9.24 7.52 -5.82
C ASP A 40 -9.87 8.90 -6.05
N MET A 41 -9.04 9.89 -6.26
CA MET A 41 -9.41 11.30 -6.27
C MET A 41 -8.83 12.01 -7.47
N GLY A 42 -9.47 13.13 -7.83
CA GLY A 42 -9.14 13.90 -9.03
C GLY A 42 -9.84 13.37 -10.29
N PRO A 43 -9.60 13.99 -11.44
CA PRO A 43 -10.21 13.59 -12.70
C PRO A 43 -9.74 12.20 -13.14
N LYS A 44 -10.66 11.34 -13.58
CA LYS A 44 -10.33 10.00 -14.07
C LYS A 44 -9.52 10.02 -15.36
N ASP A 45 -9.71 11.05 -16.16
CA ASP A 45 -9.04 11.34 -17.42
C ASP A 45 -7.82 12.26 -17.27
N ALA A 46 -7.32 12.45 -16.04
CA ALA A 46 -6.16 13.27 -15.77
C ALA A 46 -4.93 12.78 -16.57
N ALA A 47 -4.13 13.72 -17.08
CA ALA A 47 -2.92 13.42 -17.85
C ALA A 47 -1.85 12.66 -17.05
N ASN A 48 -1.90 12.72 -15.72
CA ASN A 48 -0.98 12.02 -14.82
C ASN A 48 -1.75 11.39 -13.66
N THR A 49 -1.30 10.21 -13.23
CA THR A 49 -1.81 9.53 -12.05
C THR A 49 -0.69 9.35 -11.02
N PHE A 50 -0.90 9.79 -9.79
CA PHE A 50 -0.04 9.42 -8.68
C PHE A 50 -0.58 8.14 -8.03
N PHE A 51 0.22 7.07 -8.03
CA PHE A 51 -0.10 5.82 -7.38
C PHE A 51 0.75 5.71 -6.12
N CYS A 52 0.11 5.87 -4.95
CA CYS A 52 0.76 6.08 -3.67
C CYS A 52 0.72 4.80 -2.83
N LEU A 53 1.86 4.13 -2.66
CA LEU A 53 1.99 2.85 -1.97
C LEU A 53 2.66 3.01 -0.61
N HIS A 54 1.90 2.70 0.44
CA HIS A 54 2.37 2.74 1.83
C HIS A 54 3.24 1.53 2.17
N GLY A 55 3.79 1.52 3.38
CA GLY A 55 4.52 0.41 3.95
C GLY A 55 3.97 -0.03 5.30
N GLN A 56 4.74 -0.83 6.01
CA GLN A 56 4.40 -1.34 7.32
C GLN A 56 4.94 -0.41 8.42
N PRO A 57 4.17 -0.12 9.46
CA PRO A 57 2.81 -0.56 9.78
C PRO A 57 1.73 0.48 9.39
N THR A 58 1.97 1.24 8.34
CA THR A 58 1.11 2.34 7.91
C THR A 58 0.00 1.88 6.94
N TRP A 59 -0.75 2.82 6.41
CA TRP A 59 -1.81 2.64 5.42
C TRP A 59 -1.96 3.96 4.64
N SER A 60 -2.94 4.14 3.78
CA SER A 60 -3.11 5.35 2.95
C SER A 60 -3.13 6.66 3.75
N TYR A 61 -3.39 6.62 5.05
CA TYR A 61 -3.27 7.76 5.97
C TYR A 61 -1.87 8.41 5.96
N LEU A 62 -0.82 7.65 5.65
CA LEU A 62 0.55 8.15 5.46
C LEU A 62 0.57 9.35 4.52
N TYR A 63 -0.19 9.27 3.44
CA TYR A 63 -0.18 10.23 2.35
C TYR A 63 -1.12 11.44 2.55
N ARG A 64 -1.89 11.50 3.66
CA ARG A 64 -2.91 12.53 3.89
C ARG A 64 -2.45 13.96 3.68
N LYS A 65 -1.18 14.26 3.99
CA LYS A 65 -0.60 15.61 3.82
C LYS A 65 -0.07 15.84 2.40
N MET A 66 0.31 14.79 1.68
CA MET A 66 0.80 14.87 0.30
C MET A 66 -0.35 14.97 -0.71
N ILE A 67 -1.43 14.25 -0.47
CA ILE A 67 -2.58 14.15 -1.37
C ILE A 67 -3.09 15.52 -1.83
N PRO A 68 -3.33 16.51 -0.96
CA PRO A 68 -3.79 17.83 -1.42
C PRO A 68 -2.83 18.51 -2.40
N THR A 69 -1.52 18.40 -2.16
CA THR A 69 -0.50 18.95 -3.05
C THR A 69 -0.46 18.24 -4.40
N LEU A 70 -0.59 16.90 -4.40
CA LEU A 70 -0.63 16.12 -5.62
C LEU A 70 -1.87 16.45 -6.46
N LEU A 71 -3.03 16.56 -5.82
CA LEU A 71 -4.29 16.96 -6.47
C LEU A 71 -4.25 18.38 -7.04
N ALA A 72 -3.56 19.31 -6.38
CA ALA A 72 -3.41 20.67 -6.86
C ALA A 72 -2.68 20.78 -8.23
N SER A 73 -1.95 19.73 -8.64
CA SER A 73 -1.36 19.64 -9.97
C SER A 73 -2.37 19.26 -11.08
N GLY A 74 -3.62 19.01 -10.74
CA GLY A 74 -4.65 18.51 -11.68
C GLY A 74 -4.56 17.01 -11.95
N ALA A 75 -3.74 16.27 -11.21
CA ALA A 75 -3.55 14.83 -11.38
C ALA A 75 -4.64 14.01 -10.68
N ARG A 76 -4.80 12.75 -11.11
CA ARG A 76 -5.49 11.71 -10.35
C ARG A 76 -4.56 11.19 -9.24
N VAL A 77 -5.09 10.92 -8.06
CA VAL A 77 -4.34 10.31 -6.96
C VAL A 77 -5.05 9.04 -6.51
N VAL A 78 -4.34 7.91 -6.57
CA VAL A 78 -4.83 6.61 -6.10
C VAL A 78 -3.91 6.11 -4.99
N ALA A 79 -4.49 5.74 -3.84
CA ALA A 79 -3.75 5.25 -2.70
C ALA A 79 -4.48 4.06 -2.06
N PRO A 80 -4.10 2.81 -2.38
CA PRO A 80 -4.69 1.63 -1.77
C PRO A 80 -4.18 1.42 -0.34
N ASP A 81 -4.98 0.68 0.44
CA ASP A 81 -4.52 -0.02 1.62
C ASP A 81 -4.23 -1.47 1.25
N PHE A 82 -3.03 -1.96 1.54
CA PHE A 82 -2.73 -3.38 1.35
C PHE A 82 -3.63 -4.25 2.22
N PHE A 83 -3.91 -5.49 1.80
CA PHE A 83 -4.59 -6.44 2.67
C PHE A 83 -3.82 -6.60 3.98
N GLY A 84 -4.53 -6.70 5.10
CA GLY A 84 -3.93 -6.65 6.43
C GLY A 84 -3.84 -5.24 7.03
N PHE A 85 -4.01 -4.17 6.24
CA PHE A 85 -3.82 -2.80 6.68
C PHE A 85 -5.08 -1.94 6.49
N GLY A 86 -5.13 -0.84 7.24
CA GLY A 86 -6.14 0.21 7.10
C GLY A 86 -7.56 -0.30 7.02
N ARG A 87 -8.27 0.10 5.97
CA ARG A 87 -9.68 -0.25 5.70
C ARG A 87 -9.84 -1.52 4.85
N SER A 88 -8.75 -2.07 4.30
CA SER A 88 -8.78 -3.36 3.59
C SER A 88 -8.99 -4.52 4.54
N ASP A 89 -9.53 -5.62 4.02
CA ASP A 89 -9.74 -6.84 4.79
C ASP A 89 -8.42 -7.47 5.26
N LYS A 90 -8.51 -8.24 6.32
CA LYS A 90 -7.39 -8.85 7.02
C LYS A 90 -7.61 -10.35 7.13
N PRO A 91 -7.13 -11.16 6.15
CA PRO A 91 -7.09 -12.61 6.30
C PRO A 91 -6.49 -13.01 7.64
N VAL A 92 -7.14 -13.96 8.31
CA VAL A 92 -6.71 -14.44 9.65
C VAL A 92 -5.51 -15.38 9.55
N ASP A 93 -5.40 -16.10 8.44
CA ASP A 93 -4.28 -17.01 8.19
C ASP A 93 -3.03 -16.21 7.77
N ASP A 94 -2.01 -16.21 8.61
CA ASP A 94 -0.73 -15.54 8.36
C ASP A 94 -0.02 -16.05 7.11
N ALA A 95 -0.25 -17.30 6.70
CA ALA A 95 0.37 -17.89 5.53
C ALA A 95 -0.08 -17.23 4.21
N VAL A 96 -1.19 -16.50 4.22
CA VAL A 96 -1.70 -15.73 3.06
C VAL A 96 -0.78 -14.55 2.74
N TYR A 97 -0.13 -13.94 3.73
CA TYR A 97 0.64 -12.72 3.57
C TYR A 97 2.02 -12.98 2.96
N THR A 98 2.03 -13.36 1.70
CA THR A 98 3.27 -13.52 0.93
C THR A 98 3.61 -12.23 0.15
N TYR A 99 4.83 -12.15 -0.35
CA TYR A 99 5.26 -11.08 -1.24
C TYR A 99 4.38 -11.03 -2.49
N GLU A 100 4.16 -12.18 -3.11
CA GLU A 100 3.36 -12.35 -4.32
C GLU A 100 1.91 -11.97 -4.09
N PHE A 101 1.34 -12.30 -2.94
CA PHE A 101 -0.02 -11.93 -2.57
C PHE A 101 -0.22 -10.41 -2.63
N HIS A 102 0.65 -9.64 -2.00
CA HIS A 102 0.55 -8.18 -2.03
C HIS A 102 0.92 -7.59 -3.40
N ARG A 103 1.95 -8.12 -4.05
CA ARG A 103 2.38 -7.63 -5.35
C ARG A 103 1.31 -7.81 -6.42
N ASN A 104 0.74 -9.00 -6.51
CA ASN A 104 -0.27 -9.31 -7.52
C ASN A 104 -1.57 -8.54 -7.28
N MET A 105 -1.96 -8.31 -6.03
CA MET A 105 -3.07 -7.39 -5.70
C MET A 105 -2.86 -6.00 -6.32
N LEU A 106 -1.64 -5.48 -6.30
CA LEU A 106 -1.34 -4.17 -6.93
C LEU A 106 -1.40 -4.23 -8.45
N VAL A 107 -0.95 -5.33 -9.07
CA VAL A 107 -1.06 -5.55 -10.52
C VAL A 107 -2.53 -5.53 -10.94
N GLU A 108 -3.36 -6.31 -10.24
CA GLU A 108 -4.80 -6.40 -10.52
C GLU A 108 -5.49 -5.04 -10.31
N LEU A 109 -5.16 -4.32 -9.24
CA LEU A 109 -5.76 -3.00 -8.97
C LEU A 109 -5.37 -1.96 -10.04
N VAL A 110 -4.13 -1.98 -10.54
CA VAL A 110 -3.70 -1.11 -11.64
C VAL A 110 -4.48 -1.42 -12.92
N GLY A 111 -4.76 -2.70 -13.17
CA GLY A 111 -5.58 -3.16 -14.30
C GLY A 111 -7.04 -2.77 -14.15
N ASP A 112 -7.65 -3.09 -13.00
CA ASP A 112 -9.07 -2.84 -12.71
C ASP A 112 -9.44 -1.35 -12.79
N LEU A 113 -8.57 -0.49 -12.26
CA LEU A 113 -8.75 0.97 -12.31
C LEU A 113 -8.25 1.61 -13.62
N ASP A 114 -7.74 0.81 -14.55
CA ASP A 114 -7.10 1.22 -15.81
C ASP A 114 -6.12 2.39 -15.63
N LEU A 115 -5.24 2.28 -14.65
CA LEU A 115 -4.29 3.33 -14.35
C LEU A 115 -3.23 3.45 -15.45
N SER A 116 -2.97 4.67 -15.89
CA SER A 116 -1.97 5.00 -16.91
C SER A 116 -1.22 6.29 -16.57
N ASN A 117 -0.13 6.55 -17.28
CA ASN A 117 0.76 7.69 -17.02
C ASN A 117 1.13 7.83 -15.54
N ILE A 118 1.42 6.69 -14.90
CA ILE A 118 1.62 6.59 -13.47
C ILE A 118 2.95 7.21 -13.07
N THR A 119 2.89 8.08 -12.05
CA THR A 119 4.01 8.39 -11.17
C THR A 119 3.84 7.53 -9.92
N LEU A 120 4.66 6.50 -9.77
CA LEU A 120 4.69 5.69 -8.57
C LEU A 120 5.27 6.52 -7.43
N VAL A 121 4.53 6.65 -6.34
CA VAL A 121 4.96 7.26 -5.07
C VAL A 121 5.02 6.16 -4.03
N CYS A 122 6.20 5.80 -3.57
CA CYS A 122 6.35 4.62 -2.73
C CYS A 122 7.33 4.83 -1.57
N GLN A 123 7.08 4.11 -0.48
CA GLN A 123 7.85 4.15 0.74
C GLN A 123 7.82 2.76 1.39
N ASP A 124 8.93 2.32 2.02
CA ASP A 124 9.05 1.06 2.76
C ASP A 124 8.59 -0.15 1.91
N TRP A 125 7.66 -1.00 2.38
CA TRP A 125 7.11 -2.12 1.60
C TRP A 125 6.41 -1.68 0.31
N GLY A 126 5.84 -0.48 0.29
CA GLY A 126 5.30 0.08 -0.95
C GLY A 126 6.35 0.24 -2.04
N GLY A 127 7.62 0.44 -1.66
CA GLY A 127 8.75 0.44 -2.60
C GLY A 127 9.18 -0.96 -3.00
N LEU A 128 9.35 -1.88 -2.03
CA LEU A 128 9.74 -3.26 -2.32
C LEU A 128 8.78 -3.96 -3.30
N LEU A 129 7.47 -3.70 -3.17
CA LEU A 129 6.42 -4.22 -4.05
C LEU A 129 6.30 -3.38 -5.33
N GLY A 130 6.16 -2.06 -5.16
CA GLY A 130 5.79 -1.15 -6.24
C GLY A 130 6.86 -0.98 -7.32
N LEU A 131 8.15 -1.01 -6.96
CA LEU A 131 9.24 -0.86 -7.91
C LEU A 131 9.36 -2.02 -8.90
N THR A 132 8.67 -3.14 -8.65
CA THR A 132 8.60 -4.26 -9.60
C THR A 132 7.50 -4.09 -10.64
N LEU A 133 6.49 -3.26 -10.39
CA LEU A 133 5.35 -3.08 -11.30
C LEU A 133 5.74 -2.50 -12.66
N PRO A 134 6.65 -1.49 -12.76
CA PRO A 134 7.10 -0.99 -14.04
C PRO A 134 7.81 -2.02 -14.91
N MET A 135 8.35 -3.10 -14.32
CA MET A 135 8.99 -4.18 -15.08
C MET A 135 7.95 -5.04 -15.81
N GLU A 136 6.77 -5.22 -15.22
CA GLU A 136 5.68 -5.99 -15.82
C GLU A 136 4.79 -5.12 -16.72
N MET A 137 4.57 -3.88 -16.33
CA MET A 137 3.66 -2.94 -17.01
C MET A 137 4.38 -1.65 -17.45
N PRO A 138 5.49 -1.72 -18.24
CA PRO A 138 6.35 -0.56 -18.51
C PRO A 138 5.61 0.60 -19.19
N ASN A 139 4.58 0.30 -19.97
CA ASN A 139 3.81 1.33 -20.67
C ASN A 139 2.88 2.15 -19.76
N ARG A 140 2.57 1.66 -18.56
CA ARG A 140 1.68 2.35 -17.60
C ARG A 140 2.44 3.35 -16.72
N PHE A 141 3.74 3.15 -16.52
CA PHE A 141 4.57 3.96 -15.60
C PHE A 141 5.43 4.97 -16.36
N LYS A 142 5.53 6.18 -15.83
CA LYS A 142 6.32 7.29 -16.42
C LYS A 142 7.38 7.83 -15.48
N ARG A 143 7.12 7.81 -14.16
CA ARG A 143 8.03 8.38 -13.14
C ARG A 143 7.98 7.58 -11.86
N LEU A 144 9.03 7.71 -11.07
CA LEU A 144 9.17 7.13 -9.74
C LEU A 144 9.50 8.25 -8.75
N LEU A 145 8.74 8.33 -7.66
CA LEU A 145 9.04 9.11 -6.46
C LEU A 145 9.29 8.13 -5.31
N VAL A 146 10.56 7.85 -5.05
CA VAL A 146 11.01 6.81 -4.13
C VAL A 146 11.45 7.44 -2.82
N MET A 147 10.88 7.00 -1.70
CA MET A 147 11.13 7.53 -0.38
C MET A 147 11.42 6.38 0.60
N ASN A 148 12.51 6.47 1.35
CA ASN A 148 12.81 5.55 2.47
C ASN A 148 12.47 4.08 2.21
N THR A 149 13.01 3.53 1.12
CA THR A 149 12.84 2.14 0.70
C THR A 149 14.10 1.63 0.03
N ALA A 150 14.12 0.35 -0.31
CA ALA A 150 15.20 -0.29 -1.05
C ALA A 150 14.64 -1.09 -2.23
N PHE A 151 15.48 -1.33 -3.22
CA PHE A 151 15.24 -2.28 -4.29
C PHE A 151 16.32 -3.36 -4.21
N GLY A 152 15.92 -4.55 -3.79
CA GLY A 152 16.83 -5.69 -3.67
C GLY A 152 17.09 -6.30 -5.05
N THR A 153 18.32 -6.17 -5.56
CA THR A 153 18.75 -6.82 -6.81
C THR A 153 19.29 -8.24 -6.59
N GLY A 154 19.54 -8.61 -5.32
CA GLY A 154 20.15 -9.88 -4.97
C GLY A 154 21.69 -9.90 -5.02
N ASP A 155 22.31 -8.82 -5.52
CA ASP A 155 23.77 -8.75 -5.69
C ASP A 155 24.52 -8.45 -4.38
N LEU A 156 23.83 -7.87 -3.40
CA LEU A 156 24.39 -7.52 -2.11
C LEU A 156 23.67 -8.26 -0.97
N PRO A 157 24.40 -8.68 0.06
CA PRO A 157 23.78 -9.26 1.24
C PRO A 157 22.90 -8.22 1.95
N LEU A 158 21.86 -8.71 2.63
CA LEU A 158 21.05 -7.87 3.50
C LEU A 158 21.94 -7.31 4.64
N GLY A 159 21.76 -6.04 4.99
CA GLY A 159 22.47 -5.43 6.08
C GLY A 159 22.15 -6.10 7.43
N ASP A 160 23.17 -6.21 8.31
CA ASP A 160 23.07 -6.90 9.61
C ASP A 160 21.90 -6.37 10.47
N GLY A 161 21.66 -5.07 10.45
CA GLY A 161 20.54 -4.44 11.17
C GLY A 161 19.17 -4.94 10.67
N PHE A 162 19.00 -5.11 9.36
CA PHE A 162 17.75 -5.65 8.81
C PHE A 162 17.60 -7.13 9.15
N VAL A 163 18.66 -7.92 9.09
CA VAL A 163 18.66 -9.34 9.45
C VAL A 163 18.26 -9.51 10.93
N ALA A 164 18.88 -8.72 11.81
CA ALA A 164 18.58 -8.74 13.25
C ALA A 164 17.12 -8.31 13.52
N TRP A 165 16.65 -7.24 12.89
CA TRP A 165 15.26 -6.80 12.99
C TRP A 165 14.28 -7.88 12.52
N ARG A 166 14.51 -8.48 11.37
CA ARG A 166 13.67 -9.55 10.83
C ARG A 166 13.61 -10.76 11.76
N GLN A 167 14.76 -11.14 12.34
CA GLN A 167 14.80 -12.24 13.31
C GLN A 167 14.02 -11.87 14.57
N TRP A 168 14.23 -10.67 15.10
CA TRP A 168 13.50 -10.20 16.27
C TRP A 168 11.98 -10.20 16.04
N CYS A 169 11.49 -9.77 14.86
CA CYS A 169 10.06 -9.81 14.51
C CYS A 169 9.52 -11.26 14.52
N ARG A 170 10.29 -12.22 14.03
CA ARG A 170 9.90 -13.64 14.03
C ARG A 170 9.80 -14.22 15.45
N ASP A 171 10.70 -13.79 16.31
CA ASP A 171 10.78 -14.26 17.70
C ASP A 171 9.71 -13.58 18.59
N ASN A 172 9.07 -12.51 18.11
CA ASN A 172 8.06 -11.72 18.83
C ASN A 172 6.79 -11.53 17.99
N PRO A 173 6.07 -12.59 17.61
CA PRO A 173 4.90 -12.50 16.74
C PRO A 173 3.77 -11.64 17.34
N ASP A 174 3.64 -11.66 18.67
CA ASP A 174 2.60 -10.91 19.40
C ASP A 174 3.04 -9.49 19.81
N MET A 175 4.03 -8.91 19.10
CA MET A 175 4.53 -7.59 19.46
C MET A 175 3.43 -6.53 19.42
N ALA A 176 3.37 -5.72 20.46
CA ALA A 176 2.42 -4.60 20.56
C ALA A 176 2.89 -3.42 19.68
N VAL A 177 2.66 -3.51 18.36
CA VAL A 177 3.13 -2.54 17.36
C VAL A 177 2.74 -1.10 17.75
N GLY A 178 1.53 -0.86 18.25
CA GLY A 178 1.08 0.46 18.70
C GLY A 178 1.95 1.04 19.83
N LYS A 179 2.39 0.20 20.79
CA LYS A 179 3.31 0.65 21.86
C LYS A 179 4.71 0.92 21.32
N LEU A 180 5.18 0.10 20.37
CA LEU A 180 6.49 0.26 19.74
C LEU A 180 6.55 1.59 18.99
N MET A 181 5.57 1.84 18.13
CA MET A 181 5.50 3.06 17.32
C MET A 181 5.26 4.31 18.17
N GLY A 182 4.41 4.24 19.20
CA GLY A 182 4.15 5.37 20.09
C GLY A 182 5.33 5.79 20.98
N ARG A 183 6.40 5.00 21.02
CA ARG A 183 7.67 5.34 21.69
C ARG A 183 8.73 5.87 20.73
N SER A 184 8.51 5.72 19.42
CA SER A 184 9.47 6.08 18.38
C SER A 184 9.13 7.42 17.69
N CYS A 185 8.01 8.04 18.06
CA CYS A 185 7.53 9.31 17.49
C CYS A 185 7.63 10.43 18.52
#